data_3179c2554aa09935d1f8bb15b28e9b79
#
_entry.id   3179c2554aa09935d1f8bb15b28e9b79
#
_cell.length_a   1.000
_cell.length_b   1.000
_cell.length_c   1.000
_cell.angle_alpha   90.00
_cell.angle_beta   90.00
_cell.angle_gamma   90.00
#
_symmetry.space_group_name_H-M   'P 1'
#
loop_
_entity.id
_entity.type
_entity.pdbx_description
1 polymer ?
#
loop_
_entity_poly.entity_id
_entity_poly.type
_entity_poly.pdbx_seq_one_letter_code
_entity_poly.pdbx_strand_id
1 'polypeptide(L)'
;MSNIFTKTKLDLNQPLSPTQGLILLSSYPKSGNTWTRLFFYALQNRAKEIDLDHFAKNISTMDSQKTHFASVLGVDPNSLTQQEIAETIPKVQRYLALKSKNRELIKTHTANGEFGGTPTMDFSVIRAVVYIIRNPLDVVASFASHMGYGFDRSIKAMATSKNWLQAETKELRDEAPQVAQLMGSWSEHVAGWTGRPDPRVTVVRYEDLKHDTVVSFKRVVDGLGLRKTRAEVAEAVAKTDFAQIQAKEAKKGFTETVHKNQKFFRKGQTGGWREELSDDQVKEVIRHHAFQMNRFGYIPKEYHDFAKGVMIESQTAKHFIAEARRERQAQEKNIKRRSKPGKKNAGERPQVAVPRTSVMFPSAIKAQNPTNK
;
A
#
# COMPACT_ATOMS: atom_id res chain seq x y z
N MET A 1 -0.31 28.56 -25.69
CA MET A 1 -0.36 27.11 -25.86
C MET A 1 -1.73 26.66 -25.42
N SER A 2 -2.57 26.12 -26.32
CA SER A 2 -3.90 25.62 -25.98
C SER A 2 -3.76 24.46 -25.01
N ASN A 3 -4.52 24.50 -23.91
CA ASN A 3 -4.52 23.46 -22.89
C ASN A 3 -4.94 22.12 -23.54
N ILE A 4 -3.99 21.21 -23.74
CA ILE A 4 -4.19 19.89 -24.38
C ILE A 4 -5.03 18.95 -23.48
N PHE A 5 -5.19 19.28 -22.22
CA PHE A 5 -5.92 18.47 -21.25
C PHE A 5 -7.39 18.89 -21.19
N THR A 6 -8.25 18.05 -21.73
CA THR A 6 -9.69 18.33 -21.72
C THR A 6 -10.35 17.69 -20.52
N LYS A 7 -10.97 18.53 -19.68
CA LYS A 7 -11.77 18.06 -18.54
C LYS A 7 -13.00 17.30 -19.03
N THR A 8 -13.33 16.21 -18.34
CA THR A 8 -14.56 15.45 -18.60
C THR A 8 -15.80 16.31 -18.43
N LYS A 9 -16.80 16.07 -19.31
CA LYS A 9 -18.16 16.64 -19.16
C LYS A 9 -19.04 15.79 -18.23
N LEU A 10 -18.52 14.66 -17.72
CA LEU A 10 -19.25 13.77 -16.84
C LEU A 10 -19.48 14.46 -15.49
N ASP A 11 -20.72 14.54 -15.05
CA ASP A 11 -21.04 15.02 -13.69
C ASP A 11 -20.66 13.97 -12.65
N LEU A 12 -19.64 14.26 -11.85
CA LEU A 12 -19.15 13.37 -10.81
C LEU A 12 -20.12 13.26 -9.61
N ASN A 13 -21.14 14.12 -9.51
CA ASN A 13 -22.10 14.06 -8.42
C ASN A 13 -23.30 13.16 -8.73
N GLN A 14 -23.45 12.71 -9.98
CA GLN A 14 -24.56 11.82 -10.34
C GLN A 14 -24.46 10.47 -9.60
N PRO A 15 -25.61 9.87 -9.24
CA PRO A 15 -25.63 8.55 -8.59
C PRO A 15 -25.15 7.46 -9.55
N LEU A 16 -24.50 6.43 -8.99
CA LEU A 16 -24.17 5.22 -9.74
C LEU A 16 -25.42 4.37 -9.97
N SER A 17 -25.51 3.74 -11.13
CA SER A 17 -26.48 2.66 -11.32
C SER A 17 -26.11 1.43 -10.46
N PRO A 18 -27.05 0.53 -10.17
CA PRO A 18 -26.78 -0.68 -9.37
C PRO A 18 -25.70 -1.60 -9.97
N THR A 19 -25.51 -1.56 -11.28
CA THR A 19 -24.49 -2.36 -11.99
C THR A 19 -23.11 -1.71 -11.99
N GLN A 20 -23.02 -0.40 -11.79
CA GLN A 20 -21.77 0.35 -11.79
C GLN A 20 -21.00 0.23 -10.46
N GLY A 21 -19.73 0.55 -10.51
CA GLY A 21 -18.83 0.63 -9.37
C GLY A 21 -17.49 -0.04 -9.64
N LEU A 22 -16.60 0.02 -8.66
CA LEU A 22 -15.24 -0.50 -8.78
C LEU A 22 -15.08 -1.80 -7.98
N ILE A 23 -14.31 -2.71 -8.56
CA ILE A 23 -13.68 -3.82 -7.85
C ILE A 23 -12.19 -3.48 -7.78
N LEU A 24 -11.68 -3.19 -6.60
CA LEU A 24 -10.26 -2.90 -6.44
C LEU A 24 -9.46 -4.19 -6.28
N LEU A 25 -8.38 -4.31 -7.03
CA LEU A 25 -7.31 -5.25 -6.77
C LEU A 25 -6.14 -4.49 -6.15
N SER A 26 -6.08 -4.52 -4.83
CA SER A 26 -5.10 -3.79 -4.05
C SER A 26 -4.00 -4.69 -3.51
N SER A 27 -2.81 -4.17 -3.45
CA SER A 27 -1.66 -4.83 -2.84
C SER A 27 -0.52 -3.84 -2.62
N TYR A 28 0.34 -4.11 -1.64
CA TYR A 28 1.69 -3.53 -1.68
C TYR A 28 2.40 -3.98 -2.98
N PRO A 29 3.25 -3.15 -3.62
CA PRO A 29 3.95 -3.56 -4.81
C PRO A 29 4.65 -4.91 -4.66
N LYS A 30 4.74 -5.69 -5.74
CA LYS A 30 5.41 -7.02 -5.79
C LYS A 30 4.75 -8.13 -4.95
N SER A 31 3.48 -7.96 -4.57
CA SER A 31 2.74 -8.97 -3.80
C SER A 31 1.88 -9.92 -4.65
N GLY A 32 2.01 -9.91 -6.00
CA GLY A 32 1.28 -10.85 -6.88
C GLY A 32 0.09 -10.24 -7.62
N ASN A 33 -0.05 -8.90 -7.62
CA ASN A 33 -1.14 -8.19 -8.29
C ASN A 33 -1.27 -8.58 -9.78
N THR A 34 -0.17 -8.59 -10.54
CA THR A 34 -0.19 -8.93 -11.96
C THR A 34 -0.63 -10.37 -12.21
N TRP A 35 -0.19 -11.34 -11.42
CA TRP A 35 -0.66 -12.73 -11.53
C TRP A 35 -2.17 -12.85 -11.29
N THR A 36 -2.69 -12.16 -10.29
CA THR A 36 -4.13 -12.15 -10.00
C THR A 36 -4.93 -11.49 -11.12
N ARG A 37 -4.42 -10.41 -11.73
CA ARG A 37 -5.06 -9.80 -12.91
C ARG A 37 -5.06 -10.75 -14.12
N LEU A 38 -3.96 -11.45 -14.36
CA LEU A 38 -3.88 -12.48 -15.40
C LEU A 38 -4.91 -13.59 -15.17
N PHE A 39 -5.09 -14.02 -13.92
CA PHE A 39 -6.13 -14.97 -13.56
C PHE A 39 -7.53 -14.44 -13.91
N PHE A 40 -7.87 -13.20 -13.53
CA PHE A 40 -9.17 -12.62 -13.88
C PHE A 40 -9.33 -12.44 -15.40
N TYR A 41 -8.27 -12.09 -16.10
CA TYR A 41 -8.27 -12.02 -17.56
C TYR A 41 -8.60 -13.38 -18.17
N ALA A 42 -7.95 -14.46 -17.73
CA ALA A 42 -8.23 -15.81 -18.19
C ALA A 42 -9.66 -16.27 -17.87
N LEU A 43 -10.14 -15.94 -16.64
CA LEU A 43 -11.47 -16.29 -16.18
C LEU A 43 -12.59 -15.61 -16.96
N GLN A 44 -12.37 -14.37 -17.42
CA GLN A 44 -13.38 -13.60 -18.17
C GLN A 44 -13.37 -13.96 -19.65
N ASN A 45 -12.21 -14.10 -20.25
CA ASN A 45 -12.09 -14.20 -21.72
C ASN A 45 -12.24 -15.63 -22.26
N ARG A 46 -12.28 -16.66 -21.40
CA ARG A 46 -12.26 -18.09 -21.82
C ARG A 46 -11.20 -18.37 -22.90
N ALA A 47 -10.18 -17.50 -22.97
CA ALA A 47 -9.14 -17.56 -23.99
C ALA A 47 -8.40 -18.88 -23.91
N LYS A 48 -8.05 -19.46 -25.07
CA LYS A 48 -7.19 -20.65 -25.12
C LYS A 48 -5.81 -20.37 -24.53
N GLU A 49 -5.29 -19.16 -24.78
CA GLU A 49 -3.99 -18.70 -24.28
C GLU A 49 -4.06 -17.24 -23.80
N ILE A 50 -3.15 -16.90 -22.90
CA ILE A 50 -2.95 -15.51 -22.45
C ILE A 50 -2.11 -14.77 -23.48
N ASP A 51 -2.66 -13.69 -24.03
CA ASP A 51 -1.95 -12.67 -24.78
C ASP A 51 -1.56 -11.53 -23.84
N LEU A 52 -0.25 -11.34 -23.62
CA LEU A 52 0.27 -10.32 -22.68
C LEU A 52 0.05 -8.89 -23.19
N ASP A 53 0.06 -8.67 -24.51
CA ASP A 53 -0.18 -7.35 -25.10
C ASP A 53 -1.65 -6.95 -24.98
N HIS A 54 -2.54 -7.89 -25.27
CA HIS A 54 -3.99 -7.68 -25.10
C HIS A 54 -4.34 -7.51 -23.61
N PHE A 55 -3.73 -8.29 -22.71
CA PHE A 55 -3.88 -8.13 -21.26
C PHE A 55 -3.46 -6.74 -20.81
N ALA A 56 -2.27 -6.28 -21.20
CA ALA A 56 -1.74 -4.98 -20.80
C ALA A 56 -2.63 -3.82 -21.28
N LYS A 57 -3.24 -3.94 -22.47
CA LYS A 57 -4.13 -2.90 -23.03
C LYS A 57 -5.51 -2.86 -22.37
N ASN A 58 -6.05 -3.99 -21.93
CA ASN A 58 -7.46 -4.11 -21.56
C ASN A 58 -7.72 -4.32 -20.06
N ILE A 59 -6.73 -4.77 -19.28
CA ILE A 59 -6.91 -5.09 -17.85
C ILE A 59 -5.83 -4.43 -16.97
N SER A 60 -5.35 -3.29 -17.42
CA SER A 60 -4.35 -2.52 -16.70
C SER A 60 -4.85 -1.15 -16.24
N THR A 61 -6.18 -0.96 -16.17
CA THR A 61 -6.75 0.28 -15.64
C THR A 61 -6.31 0.44 -14.18
N MET A 62 -5.75 1.61 -13.90
CA MET A 62 -5.26 1.99 -12.57
C MET A 62 -5.84 3.34 -12.18
N ASP A 63 -6.17 3.49 -10.91
CA ASP A 63 -6.60 4.79 -10.37
C ASP A 63 -5.51 5.86 -10.36
N SER A 64 -4.24 5.48 -10.57
CA SER A 64 -3.09 6.38 -10.67
C SER A 64 -2.70 6.81 -12.09
N GLN A 65 -3.43 6.42 -13.14
CA GLN A 65 -3.10 6.82 -14.51
C GLN A 65 -3.28 8.32 -14.72
N LYS A 66 -2.27 9.00 -15.26
CA LYS A 66 -2.28 10.46 -15.54
C LYS A 66 -3.45 10.88 -16.43
N THR A 67 -3.83 10.06 -17.38
CA THR A 67 -4.97 10.35 -18.29
C THR A 67 -6.29 10.51 -17.51
N HIS A 68 -6.47 9.78 -16.40
CA HIS A 68 -7.66 9.91 -15.56
C HIS A 68 -7.64 11.20 -14.74
N PHE A 69 -6.46 11.56 -14.19
CA PHE A 69 -6.27 12.84 -13.51
C PHE A 69 -6.50 14.02 -14.44
N ALA A 70 -5.93 13.97 -15.66
CA ALA A 70 -6.16 14.99 -16.67
C ALA A 70 -7.65 15.10 -17.02
N SER A 71 -8.35 13.98 -17.20
CA SER A 71 -9.80 13.97 -17.48
C SER A 71 -10.62 14.57 -16.33
N VAL A 72 -10.25 14.34 -15.09
CA VAL A 72 -10.98 14.85 -13.91
C VAL A 72 -10.72 16.34 -13.68
N LEU A 73 -9.46 16.78 -13.83
CA LEU A 73 -9.04 18.13 -13.44
C LEU A 73 -8.96 19.11 -14.62
N GLY A 74 -8.65 18.64 -15.83
CA GLY A 74 -8.39 19.48 -16.99
C GLY A 74 -7.03 20.19 -16.97
N VAL A 75 -6.06 19.67 -16.21
CA VAL A 75 -4.71 20.20 -16.05
C VAL A 75 -3.65 19.13 -16.32
N ASP A 76 -2.40 19.55 -16.51
CA ASP A 76 -1.27 18.63 -16.63
C ASP A 76 -1.04 17.90 -15.29
N PRO A 77 -1.16 16.56 -15.23
CA PRO A 77 -0.92 15.80 -14.00
C PRO A 77 0.52 15.89 -13.47
N ASN A 78 1.49 16.28 -14.31
CA ASN A 78 2.88 16.48 -13.89
C ASN A 78 3.05 17.71 -12.99
N SER A 79 2.11 18.65 -13.02
CA SER A 79 2.12 19.85 -12.17
C SER A 79 1.57 19.62 -10.76
N LEU A 80 0.95 18.44 -10.49
CA LEU A 80 0.26 18.17 -9.24
C LEU A 80 1.23 17.90 -8.08
N THR A 81 0.95 18.51 -6.95
CA THR A 81 1.56 18.19 -5.67
C THR A 81 1.04 16.85 -5.12
N GLN A 82 1.73 16.26 -4.15
CA GLN A 82 1.26 15.04 -3.47
C GLN A 82 -0.10 15.24 -2.78
N GLN A 83 -0.36 16.44 -2.25
CA GLN A 83 -1.65 16.77 -1.64
C GLN A 83 -2.77 16.77 -2.69
N GLU A 84 -2.57 17.44 -3.82
CA GLU A 84 -3.55 17.49 -4.92
C GLU A 84 -3.79 16.10 -5.54
N ILE A 85 -2.74 15.27 -5.64
CA ILE A 85 -2.88 13.88 -6.06
C ILE A 85 -3.78 13.13 -5.06
N ALA A 86 -3.51 13.21 -3.75
CA ALA A 86 -4.31 12.53 -2.73
C ALA A 86 -5.78 12.97 -2.75
N GLU A 87 -6.05 14.27 -2.89
CA GLU A 87 -7.40 14.84 -2.99
C GLU A 87 -8.13 14.45 -4.29
N THR A 88 -7.39 14.07 -5.31
CA THR A 88 -7.95 13.73 -6.62
C THR A 88 -8.20 12.23 -6.78
N ILE A 89 -7.48 11.35 -6.09
CA ILE A 89 -7.67 9.90 -6.19
C ILE A 89 -9.14 9.48 -6.00
N PRO A 90 -9.88 9.91 -4.96
CA PRO A 90 -11.29 9.54 -4.81
C PRO A 90 -12.17 10.03 -5.97
N LYS A 91 -11.86 11.20 -6.53
CA LYS A 91 -12.57 11.76 -7.70
C LYS A 91 -12.30 10.94 -8.96
N VAL A 92 -11.06 10.46 -9.15
CA VAL A 92 -10.68 9.55 -10.24
C VAL A 92 -11.40 8.21 -10.07
N GLN A 93 -11.45 7.66 -8.86
CA GLN A 93 -12.20 6.43 -8.60
C GLN A 93 -13.69 6.61 -8.96
N ARG A 94 -14.28 7.72 -8.59
CA ARG A 94 -15.66 8.04 -8.93
C ARG A 94 -15.86 8.22 -10.45
N TYR A 95 -14.94 8.92 -11.11
CA TYR A 95 -14.94 9.06 -12.58
C TYR A 95 -14.90 7.70 -13.28
N LEU A 96 -14.02 6.79 -12.84
CA LEU A 96 -13.91 5.45 -13.41
C LEU A 96 -15.20 4.63 -13.21
N ALA A 97 -15.77 4.70 -12.01
CA ALA A 97 -17.02 4.01 -11.69
C ALA A 97 -18.20 4.50 -12.56
N LEU A 98 -18.28 5.81 -12.81
CA LEU A 98 -19.34 6.42 -13.62
C LEU A 98 -19.13 6.20 -15.12
N LYS A 99 -17.88 6.18 -15.60
CA LYS A 99 -17.54 5.94 -16.99
C LYS A 99 -17.85 4.52 -17.43
N SER A 100 -17.74 3.55 -16.55
CA SER A 100 -18.01 2.15 -16.84
C SER A 100 -19.52 1.86 -16.80
N LYS A 101 -20.00 1.00 -17.71
CA LYS A 101 -21.40 0.51 -17.71
C LYS A 101 -21.62 -0.56 -16.65
N ASN A 102 -20.57 -1.23 -16.21
CA ASN A 102 -20.57 -2.34 -15.27
C ASN A 102 -19.53 -2.11 -14.16
N ARG A 103 -19.38 -3.10 -13.27
CA ARG A 103 -18.28 -3.11 -12.32
C ARG A 103 -16.96 -3.30 -13.04
N GLU A 104 -15.99 -2.44 -12.75
CA GLU A 104 -14.68 -2.46 -13.37
C GLU A 104 -13.61 -2.89 -12.39
N LEU A 105 -12.70 -3.77 -12.84
CA LEU A 105 -11.55 -4.21 -12.05
C LEU A 105 -10.42 -3.19 -12.20
N ILE A 106 -10.07 -2.54 -11.11
CA ILE A 106 -9.04 -1.49 -11.05
C ILE A 106 -7.87 -1.96 -10.19
N LYS A 107 -6.66 -1.87 -10.74
CA LYS A 107 -5.42 -2.05 -9.97
C LYS A 107 -5.14 -0.81 -9.14
N THR A 108 -4.77 -1.00 -7.88
CA THR A 108 -4.22 0.08 -7.04
C THR A 108 -3.08 -0.42 -6.15
N HIS A 109 -2.11 0.46 -5.89
CA HIS A 109 -1.09 0.31 -4.85
C HIS A 109 -1.22 1.38 -3.78
N THR A 110 -2.26 2.20 -3.86
CA THR A 110 -2.53 3.23 -2.85
C THR A 110 -2.99 2.59 -1.55
N ALA A 111 -2.40 2.99 -0.44
CA ALA A 111 -2.83 2.58 0.90
C ALA A 111 -4.23 3.12 1.19
N ASN A 112 -5.07 2.30 1.85
CA ASN A 112 -6.34 2.75 2.38
C ASN A 112 -6.11 3.53 3.68
N GLY A 113 -6.33 4.83 3.67
CA GLY A 113 -6.08 5.71 4.80
C GLY A 113 -6.40 7.16 4.48
N GLU A 114 -5.65 8.06 5.06
CA GLU A 114 -5.80 9.50 4.87
C GLU A 114 -4.44 10.17 4.59
N PHE A 115 -4.45 11.19 3.76
CA PHE A 115 -3.33 12.08 3.55
C PHE A 115 -3.80 13.53 3.61
N GLY A 116 -3.17 14.34 4.50
CA GLY A 116 -3.59 15.72 4.69
C GLY A 116 -5.07 15.90 5.10
N GLY A 117 -5.64 14.90 5.81
CA GLY A 117 -7.06 14.92 6.20
C GLY A 117 -8.03 14.43 5.11
N THR A 118 -7.53 14.02 3.93
CA THR A 118 -8.35 13.51 2.84
C THR A 118 -8.27 11.98 2.77
N PRO A 119 -9.40 11.24 2.78
CA PRO A 119 -9.42 9.81 2.54
C PRO A 119 -8.88 9.47 1.14
N THR A 120 -8.07 8.40 1.04
CA THR A 120 -7.50 7.94 -0.24
C THR A 120 -8.44 7.04 -1.03
N MET A 121 -9.57 6.62 -0.45
CA MET A 121 -10.55 5.71 -1.07
C MET A 121 -11.97 6.26 -1.00
N ASP A 122 -12.69 6.23 -2.12
CA ASP A 122 -14.13 6.53 -2.18
C ASP A 122 -14.94 5.24 -2.05
N PHE A 123 -15.23 4.83 -0.82
CA PHE A 123 -16.05 3.65 -0.55
C PHE A 123 -17.53 3.79 -0.99
N SER A 124 -17.97 4.93 -1.46
CA SER A 124 -19.30 5.08 -2.05
C SER A 124 -19.39 4.45 -3.44
N VAL A 125 -18.26 4.34 -4.14
CA VAL A 125 -18.16 3.76 -5.49
C VAL A 125 -17.47 2.38 -5.51
N ILE A 126 -16.77 1.99 -4.44
CA ILE A 126 -16.09 0.70 -4.33
C ILE A 126 -17.09 -0.36 -3.86
N ARG A 127 -17.29 -1.39 -4.69
CA ARG A 127 -18.23 -2.50 -4.43
C ARG A 127 -17.56 -3.70 -3.78
N ALA A 128 -16.30 -3.96 -4.15
CA ALA A 128 -15.51 -5.04 -3.57
C ALA A 128 -14.01 -4.73 -3.68
N VAL A 129 -13.23 -5.36 -2.84
CA VAL A 129 -11.76 -5.27 -2.82
C VAL A 129 -11.18 -6.67 -2.68
N VAL A 130 -10.21 -6.99 -3.52
CA VAL A 130 -9.29 -8.09 -3.29
C VAL A 130 -7.98 -7.48 -2.81
N TYR A 131 -7.63 -7.74 -1.55
CA TYR A 131 -6.37 -7.31 -0.98
C TYR A 131 -5.37 -8.47 -0.92
N ILE A 132 -4.28 -8.35 -1.69
CA ILE A 132 -3.23 -9.37 -1.71
C ILE A 132 -2.12 -8.93 -0.76
N ILE A 133 -1.88 -9.75 0.27
CA ILE A 133 -0.74 -9.58 1.17
C ILE A 133 0.33 -10.63 0.85
N ARG A 134 1.60 -10.27 0.98
CA ARG A 134 2.75 -11.15 0.81
C ARG A 134 3.76 -10.92 1.91
N ASN A 135 4.51 -11.98 2.27
CA ASN A 135 5.60 -11.90 3.24
C ASN A 135 6.56 -10.75 2.88
N PRO A 136 6.76 -9.75 3.78
CA PRO A 136 7.59 -8.58 3.50
C PRO A 136 9.04 -8.96 3.22
N LEU A 137 9.56 -10.06 3.74
CA LEU A 137 10.89 -10.55 3.43
C LEU A 137 11.04 -10.90 1.93
N ASP A 138 10.05 -11.59 1.34
CA ASP A 138 10.04 -11.86 -0.11
C ASP A 138 9.72 -10.60 -0.93
N VAL A 139 8.96 -9.66 -0.36
CA VAL A 139 8.68 -8.38 -1.01
C VAL A 139 9.96 -7.56 -1.14
N VAL A 140 10.82 -7.48 -0.11
CA VAL A 140 12.13 -6.78 -0.18
C VAL A 140 12.92 -7.23 -1.39
N ALA A 141 13.12 -8.54 -1.55
CA ALA A 141 13.92 -9.09 -2.66
C ALA A 141 13.32 -8.78 -4.04
N SER A 142 11.98 -8.87 -4.14
CA SER A 142 11.28 -8.57 -5.39
C SER A 142 11.21 -7.07 -5.70
N PHE A 143 11.09 -6.23 -4.67
CA PHE A 143 11.04 -4.78 -4.80
C PHE A 143 12.41 -4.21 -5.15
N ALA A 144 13.47 -4.70 -4.52
CA ALA A 144 14.85 -4.36 -4.83
C ALA A 144 15.17 -4.59 -6.31
N SER A 145 14.87 -5.79 -6.80
CA SER A 145 15.03 -6.13 -8.20
C SER A 145 14.22 -5.22 -9.12
N HIS A 146 12.95 -4.94 -8.80
CA HIS A 146 12.07 -4.14 -9.64
C HIS A 146 12.49 -2.67 -9.76
N MET A 147 12.96 -2.09 -8.65
CA MET A 147 13.36 -0.69 -8.58
C MET A 147 14.83 -0.46 -8.91
N GLY A 148 15.62 -1.53 -9.09
CA GLY A 148 17.08 -1.42 -9.23
C GLY A 148 17.78 -0.99 -7.93
N TYR A 149 17.17 -1.24 -6.76
CA TYR A 149 17.72 -0.89 -5.45
C TYR A 149 18.54 -2.03 -4.84
N GLY A 150 19.47 -1.68 -3.91
CA GLY A 150 19.96 -2.64 -2.93
C GLY A 150 18.89 -3.00 -1.90
N PHE A 151 19.10 -4.12 -1.18
CA PHE A 151 18.14 -4.61 -0.17
C PHE A 151 17.93 -3.59 0.95
N ASP A 152 18.99 -2.98 1.48
CA ASP A 152 18.90 -2.00 2.57
C ASP A 152 18.06 -0.78 2.19
N ARG A 153 18.22 -0.28 0.96
CA ARG A 153 17.40 0.81 0.44
C ARG A 153 15.93 0.39 0.31
N SER A 154 15.68 -0.84 -0.12
CA SER A 154 14.32 -1.40 -0.23
C SER A 154 13.68 -1.58 1.13
N ILE A 155 14.40 -2.09 2.12
CA ILE A 155 13.96 -2.21 3.51
C ILE A 155 13.60 -0.83 4.06
N LYS A 156 14.47 0.16 3.89
CA LYS A 156 14.22 1.54 4.32
C LYS A 156 12.97 2.14 3.65
N ALA A 157 12.81 1.94 2.34
CA ALA A 157 11.63 2.42 1.61
C ALA A 157 10.34 1.76 2.13
N MET A 158 10.37 0.45 2.38
CA MET A 158 9.24 -0.30 2.93
C MET A 158 8.91 0.05 4.38
N ALA A 159 9.88 0.54 5.14
CA ALA A 159 9.74 1.00 6.53
C ALA A 159 9.27 2.46 6.64
N THR A 160 9.43 3.25 5.58
CA THR A 160 9.14 4.69 5.61
C THR A 160 7.63 4.94 5.67
N SER A 161 7.19 5.64 6.72
CA SER A 161 5.81 6.09 6.87
C SER A 161 5.43 7.09 5.77
N LYS A 162 4.18 7.00 5.29
CA LYS A 162 3.65 7.88 4.24
C LYS A 162 4.53 7.91 2.98
N ASN A 163 5.18 6.80 2.66
CA ASN A 163 6.02 6.67 1.47
C ASN A 163 5.19 6.76 0.17
N TRP A 164 5.78 7.39 -0.86
CA TRP A 164 5.18 7.51 -2.18
C TRP A 164 5.96 6.70 -3.21
N LEU A 165 5.28 5.86 -3.96
CA LEU A 165 5.85 5.18 -5.13
C LEU A 165 5.84 6.16 -6.30
N GLN A 166 7.02 6.60 -6.69
CA GLN A 166 7.22 7.49 -7.84
C GLN A 166 8.62 7.28 -8.43
N ALA A 167 8.82 7.67 -9.67
CA ALA A 167 10.15 7.71 -10.27
C ALA A 167 11.06 8.73 -9.57
N GLU A 168 12.36 8.48 -9.56
CA GLU A 168 13.33 9.26 -8.77
C GLU A 168 13.52 10.68 -9.31
N THR A 169 13.72 10.80 -10.62
CA THR A 169 13.97 12.11 -11.24
C THR A 169 12.67 12.72 -11.77
N LYS A 170 12.68 14.04 -11.96
CA LYS A 170 11.52 14.76 -12.51
C LYS A 170 11.23 14.29 -13.93
N GLU A 171 12.25 14.11 -14.76
CA GLU A 171 12.12 13.69 -16.16
C GLU A 171 11.44 12.31 -16.23
N LEU A 172 11.90 11.34 -15.45
CA LEU A 172 11.27 10.01 -15.38
C LEU A 172 9.84 10.06 -14.84
N ARG A 173 9.56 10.97 -13.90
CA ARG A 173 8.18 11.19 -13.43
C ARG A 173 7.30 11.77 -14.52
N ASP A 174 7.81 12.73 -15.29
CA ASP A 174 7.05 13.38 -16.37
C ASP A 174 6.72 12.38 -17.50
N GLU A 175 7.63 11.47 -17.81
CA GLU A 175 7.44 10.40 -18.78
C GLU A 175 6.55 9.23 -18.29
N ALA A 176 6.52 8.98 -16.97
CA ALA A 176 5.74 7.89 -16.41
C ALA A 176 4.25 8.05 -16.70
N PRO A 177 3.53 6.96 -17.04
CA PRO A 177 2.09 7.02 -17.33
C PRO A 177 1.23 7.22 -16.07
N GLN A 178 1.83 7.22 -14.89
CA GLN A 178 1.17 7.27 -13.59
C GLN A 178 1.64 8.47 -12.78
N VAL A 179 0.72 9.03 -11.98
CA VAL A 179 1.09 9.93 -10.89
C VAL A 179 1.72 9.15 -9.73
N ALA A 180 2.34 9.85 -8.79
CA ALA A 180 2.84 9.26 -7.56
C ALA A 180 1.70 8.54 -6.78
N GLN A 181 2.00 7.39 -6.15
CA GLN A 181 1.05 6.59 -5.41
C GLN A 181 1.42 6.54 -3.93
N LEU A 182 0.52 6.93 -3.04
CA LEU A 182 0.72 6.85 -1.60
C LEU A 182 0.65 5.39 -1.14
N MET A 183 1.81 4.79 -0.85
CA MET A 183 1.88 3.42 -0.34
C MET A 183 1.92 3.36 1.19
N GLY A 184 2.55 4.34 1.83
CA GLY A 184 2.99 4.22 3.21
C GLY A 184 4.08 3.15 3.40
N SER A 185 4.37 2.80 4.64
CA SER A 185 5.16 1.61 4.94
C SER A 185 4.37 0.33 4.62
N TRP A 186 5.06 -0.82 4.50
CA TRP A 186 4.36 -2.10 4.32
C TRP A 186 3.34 -2.37 5.45
N SER A 187 3.70 -2.05 6.69
CA SER A 187 2.79 -2.21 7.83
C SER A 187 1.59 -1.26 7.79
N GLU A 188 1.77 0.00 7.38
CA GLU A 188 0.66 0.95 7.22
C GLU A 188 -0.28 0.53 6.10
N HIS A 189 0.27 0.07 4.97
CA HIS A 189 -0.52 -0.44 3.86
C HIS A 189 -1.38 -1.64 4.27
N VAL A 190 -0.77 -2.63 4.95
CA VAL A 190 -1.49 -3.79 5.47
C VAL A 190 -2.55 -3.38 6.49
N ALA A 191 -2.19 -2.52 7.45
CA ALA A 191 -3.12 -2.04 8.47
C ALA A 191 -4.30 -1.28 7.88
N GLY A 192 -4.07 -0.43 6.88
CA GLY A 192 -5.11 0.35 6.23
C GLY A 192 -6.18 -0.53 5.55
N TRP A 193 -5.75 -1.60 4.89
CA TRP A 193 -6.67 -2.51 4.21
C TRP A 193 -7.28 -3.59 5.08
N THR A 194 -6.65 -3.93 6.22
CA THR A 194 -7.05 -5.10 7.03
C THR A 194 -7.29 -4.78 8.49
N GLY A 195 -7.10 -3.54 8.91
CA GLY A 195 -7.18 -3.13 10.32
C GLY A 195 -8.61 -3.05 10.86
N ARG A 196 -9.60 -2.84 9.98
CA ARG A 196 -11.03 -2.87 10.32
C ARG A 196 -11.72 -3.89 9.44
N PRO A 197 -12.58 -4.74 10.01
CA PRO A 197 -13.41 -5.65 9.23
C PRO A 197 -14.32 -4.86 8.27
N ASP A 198 -14.27 -5.19 7.00
CA ASP A 198 -15.19 -4.67 5.99
C ASP A 198 -15.61 -5.85 5.09
N PRO A 199 -16.91 -6.16 4.97
CA PRO A 199 -17.38 -7.31 4.20
C PRO A 199 -17.06 -7.20 2.71
N ARG A 200 -16.71 -6.01 2.23
CA ARG A 200 -16.27 -5.79 0.84
C ARG A 200 -14.83 -6.22 0.60
N VAL A 201 -14.01 -6.41 1.65
CA VAL A 201 -12.57 -6.68 1.54
C VAL A 201 -12.30 -8.17 1.70
N THR A 202 -11.92 -8.83 0.62
CA THR A 202 -11.42 -10.20 0.62
C THR A 202 -9.90 -10.17 0.69
N VAL A 203 -9.34 -10.62 1.82
CA VAL A 203 -7.88 -10.71 2.01
C VAL A 203 -7.39 -12.07 1.56
N VAL A 204 -6.33 -12.10 0.76
CA VAL A 204 -5.67 -13.34 0.33
C VAL A 204 -4.16 -13.21 0.48
N ARG A 205 -3.52 -14.25 1.02
CA ARG A 205 -2.06 -14.33 1.10
C ARG A 205 -1.50 -14.85 -0.22
N TYR A 206 -0.43 -14.24 -0.71
CA TYR A 206 0.28 -14.73 -1.89
C TYR A 206 0.75 -16.18 -1.71
N GLU A 207 1.18 -16.52 -0.50
CA GLU A 207 1.62 -17.86 -0.14
C GLU A 207 0.50 -18.89 -0.28
N ASP A 208 -0.74 -18.54 0.12
CA ASP A 208 -1.91 -19.41 -0.04
C ASP A 208 -2.27 -19.59 -1.53
N LEU A 209 -2.15 -18.50 -2.33
CA LEU A 209 -2.32 -18.59 -3.79
C LEU A 209 -1.28 -19.52 -4.42
N LYS A 210 -0.07 -19.61 -3.87
CA LYS A 210 0.98 -20.51 -4.37
C LYS A 210 0.80 -21.95 -3.90
N HIS A 211 0.34 -22.16 -2.67
CA HIS A 211 0.21 -23.47 -2.05
C HIS A 211 -1.02 -24.23 -2.56
N ASP A 212 -2.18 -23.56 -2.57
CA ASP A 212 -3.44 -24.13 -3.05
C ASP A 212 -4.16 -23.13 -3.96
N THR A 213 -3.64 -23.05 -5.18
CA THR A 213 -4.00 -22.01 -6.15
C THR A 213 -5.48 -22.01 -6.47
N VAL A 214 -6.07 -23.17 -6.76
CA VAL A 214 -7.48 -23.29 -7.18
C VAL A 214 -8.43 -22.93 -6.04
N VAL A 215 -8.16 -23.42 -4.82
CA VAL A 215 -9.01 -23.13 -3.65
C VAL A 215 -8.91 -21.65 -3.28
N SER A 216 -7.69 -21.11 -3.28
CA SER A 216 -7.47 -19.71 -2.93
C SER A 216 -8.12 -18.75 -3.93
N PHE A 217 -7.97 -19.00 -5.24
CA PHE A 217 -8.68 -18.20 -6.24
C PHE A 217 -10.19 -18.40 -6.21
N LYS A 218 -10.68 -19.61 -5.92
CA LYS A 218 -12.12 -19.85 -5.76
C LYS A 218 -12.69 -19.00 -4.61
N ARG A 219 -11.99 -18.93 -3.47
CA ARG A 219 -12.37 -18.06 -2.34
C ARG A 219 -12.40 -16.58 -2.74
N VAL A 220 -11.43 -16.13 -3.53
CA VAL A 220 -11.42 -14.75 -4.06
C VAL A 220 -12.61 -14.50 -4.97
N VAL A 221 -12.91 -15.40 -5.89
CA VAL A 221 -14.04 -15.32 -6.83
C VAL A 221 -15.38 -15.28 -6.07
N ASP A 222 -15.53 -16.10 -5.04
CA ASP A 222 -16.73 -16.13 -4.18
C ASP A 222 -16.88 -14.85 -3.35
N GLY A 223 -15.77 -14.36 -2.79
CA GLY A 223 -15.72 -13.08 -2.06
C GLY A 223 -16.15 -11.87 -2.92
N LEU A 224 -15.93 -11.95 -4.23
CA LEU A 224 -16.41 -10.94 -5.19
C LEU A 224 -17.87 -11.17 -5.63
N GLY A 225 -18.54 -12.22 -5.16
CA GLY A 225 -19.88 -12.61 -5.57
C GLY A 225 -19.98 -13.09 -7.02
N LEU A 226 -18.88 -13.53 -7.62
CA LEU A 226 -18.85 -14.02 -8.99
C LEU A 226 -19.31 -15.49 -9.03
N ARG A 227 -20.32 -15.78 -9.85
CA ARG A 227 -20.85 -17.15 -10.02
C ARG A 227 -19.97 -17.95 -10.98
N LYS A 228 -18.88 -18.52 -10.47
CA LYS A 228 -17.94 -19.37 -11.23
C LYS A 228 -17.77 -20.72 -10.54
N THR A 229 -17.82 -21.79 -11.32
CA THR A 229 -17.57 -23.14 -10.84
C THR A 229 -16.09 -23.35 -10.51
N ARG A 230 -15.78 -24.36 -9.68
CA ARG A 230 -14.40 -24.76 -9.41
C ARG A 230 -13.64 -25.16 -10.68
N ALA A 231 -14.33 -25.79 -11.64
CA ALA A 231 -13.74 -26.17 -12.91
C ALA A 231 -13.32 -24.94 -13.76
N GLU A 232 -14.17 -23.92 -13.86
CA GLU A 232 -13.83 -22.66 -14.56
C GLU A 232 -12.64 -21.95 -13.90
N VAL A 233 -12.58 -21.96 -12.56
CA VAL A 233 -11.45 -21.41 -11.80
C VAL A 233 -10.18 -22.21 -12.07
N ALA A 234 -10.24 -23.54 -12.05
CA ALA A 234 -9.10 -24.42 -12.33
C ALA A 234 -8.57 -24.22 -13.76
N GLU A 235 -9.46 -24.10 -14.74
CA GLU A 235 -9.09 -23.77 -16.12
C GLU A 235 -8.38 -22.43 -16.24
N ALA A 236 -8.88 -21.38 -15.57
CA ALA A 236 -8.24 -20.07 -15.56
C ALA A 236 -6.85 -20.12 -14.88
N VAL A 237 -6.73 -20.87 -13.77
CA VAL A 237 -5.46 -21.08 -13.07
C VAL A 237 -4.43 -21.75 -13.99
N ALA A 238 -4.81 -22.83 -14.68
CA ALA A 238 -3.91 -23.53 -15.58
C ALA A 238 -3.33 -22.65 -16.70
N LYS A 239 -4.11 -21.67 -17.17
CA LYS A 239 -3.67 -20.68 -18.19
C LYS A 239 -2.68 -19.65 -17.63
N THR A 240 -2.63 -19.47 -16.30
CA THR A 240 -1.75 -18.50 -15.63
C THR A 240 -0.53 -19.16 -14.98
N ASP A 241 -0.17 -20.34 -15.42
CA ASP A 241 1.05 -21.03 -14.96
C ASP A 241 2.28 -20.12 -15.11
N PHE A 242 3.09 -20.07 -14.06
CA PHE A 242 4.19 -19.12 -13.97
C PHE A 242 5.24 -19.35 -15.09
N ALA A 243 5.57 -20.60 -15.38
CA ALA A 243 6.57 -20.92 -16.40
C ALA A 243 6.08 -20.54 -17.81
N GLN A 244 4.79 -20.74 -18.09
CA GLN A 244 4.18 -20.33 -19.36
C GLN A 244 4.19 -18.81 -19.52
N ILE A 245 3.84 -18.06 -18.47
CA ILE A 245 3.84 -16.59 -18.49
C ILE A 245 5.26 -16.04 -18.64
N GLN A 246 6.24 -16.62 -17.92
CA GLN A 246 7.65 -16.25 -18.03
C GLN A 246 8.21 -16.54 -19.44
N ALA A 247 7.84 -17.67 -20.05
CA ALA A 247 8.24 -17.99 -21.42
C ALA A 247 7.63 -17.01 -22.44
N LYS A 248 6.40 -16.52 -22.22
CA LYS A 248 5.77 -15.50 -23.07
C LYS A 248 6.46 -14.12 -22.90
N GLU A 249 6.82 -13.73 -21.67
CA GLU A 249 7.62 -12.52 -21.42
C GLU A 249 8.97 -12.61 -22.13
N ALA A 250 9.65 -13.75 -22.05
CA ALA A 250 10.96 -13.93 -22.70
C ALA A 250 10.90 -13.77 -24.23
N LYS A 251 9.75 -14.10 -24.87
CA LYS A 251 9.57 -14.00 -26.33
C LYS A 251 9.16 -12.59 -26.78
N LYS A 252 8.31 -11.89 -26.03
CA LYS A 252 7.67 -10.64 -26.47
C LYS A 252 7.97 -9.44 -25.55
N GLY A 253 8.62 -9.65 -24.40
CA GLY A 253 8.72 -8.66 -23.35
C GLY A 253 7.41 -8.49 -22.56
N PHE A 254 7.42 -7.57 -21.60
CA PHE A 254 6.22 -7.21 -20.85
C PHE A 254 6.24 -5.72 -20.50
N THR A 255 5.15 -5.03 -20.80
CA THR A 255 5.07 -3.55 -20.72
C THR A 255 5.17 -2.98 -19.31
N GLU A 256 4.94 -3.78 -18.26
CA GLU A 256 5.11 -3.35 -16.85
C GLU A 256 6.55 -3.52 -16.34
N THR A 257 7.49 -3.93 -17.20
CA THR A 257 8.92 -4.04 -16.87
C THR A 257 9.54 -2.65 -16.87
N VAL A 258 10.07 -2.21 -15.72
CA VAL A 258 10.64 -0.86 -15.54
C VAL A 258 12.00 -0.74 -16.22
N HIS A 259 12.83 -1.76 -16.13
CA HIS A 259 14.19 -1.75 -16.69
C HIS A 259 14.30 -2.80 -17.81
N LYS A 260 14.69 -2.36 -19.02
CA LYS A 260 14.74 -3.21 -20.24
C LYS A 260 15.51 -4.54 -20.08
N ASN A 261 16.49 -4.59 -19.18
CA ASN A 261 17.33 -5.79 -18.97
C ASN A 261 16.88 -6.67 -17.80
N GLN A 262 15.71 -6.40 -17.21
CA GLN A 262 15.19 -7.18 -16.08
C GLN A 262 13.94 -7.97 -16.49
N LYS A 263 13.79 -9.16 -15.91
CA LYS A 263 12.58 -9.96 -16.05
C LYS A 263 11.55 -9.51 -15.02
N PHE A 264 10.33 -9.20 -15.46
CA PHE A 264 9.23 -8.89 -14.55
C PHE A 264 8.83 -10.13 -13.73
N PHE A 265 8.67 -11.27 -14.41
CA PHE A 265 8.38 -12.58 -13.78
C PHE A 265 9.69 -13.26 -13.39
N ARG A 266 10.33 -12.84 -12.27
CA ARG A 266 11.67 -13.28 -11.85
C ARG A 266 11.69 -14.73 -11.35
N LYS A 267 11.21 -14.98 -10.14
CA LYS A 267 11.22 -16.29 -9.48
C LYS A 267 9.82 -16.85 -9.23
N GLY A 268 8.83 -15.99 -8.89
CA GLY A 268 7.47 -16.40 -8.57
C GLY A 268 7.36 -17.40 -7.40
N GLN A 269 8.34 -17.38 -6.49
CA GLN A 269 8.48 -18.31 -5.36
C GLN A 269 8.15 -17.64 -4.04
N THR A 270 7.93 -18.45 -3.01
CA THR A 270 7.79 -18.07 -1.61
C THR A 270 8.99 -18.55 -0.83
N GLY A 271 9.47 -17.77 0.14
CA GLY A 271 10.60 -18.11 0.99
C GLY A 271 12.00 -17.90 0.35
N GLY A 272 12.05 -17.33 -0.86
CA GLY A 272 13.32 -17.07 -1.57
C GLY A 272 14.21 -16.03 -0.88
N TRP A 273 13.66 -15.26 0.05
CA TRP A 273 14.39 -14.32 0.88
C TRP A 273 15.52 -14.96 1.71
N ARG A 274 15.41 -16.26 2.04
CA ARG A 274 16.42 -17.00 2.82
C ARG A 274 17.77 -17.09 2.11
N GLU A 275 17.77 -17.08 0.79
CA GLU A 275 18.98 -17.11 -0.02
C GLU A 275 19.52 -15.72 -0.34
N GLU A 276 18.71 -14.68 -0.16
CA GLU A 276 19.00 -13.34 -0.65
C GLU A 276 19.29 -12.33 0.47
N LEU A 277 18.63 -12.45 1.64
CA LEU A 277 18.78 -11.50 2.74
C LEU A 277 19.73 -12.00 3.81
N SER A 278 20.55 -11.09 4.36
CA SER A 278 21.35 -11.37 5.55
C SER A 278 20.49 -11.42 6.81
N ASP A 279 21.01 -11.99 7.89
CA ASP A 279 20.38 -12.05 9.21
C ASP A 279 20.01 -10.64 9.72
N ASP A 280 20.91 -9.66 9.55
CA ASP A 280 20.68 -8.28 9.97
C ASP A 280 19.55 -7.64 9.15
N GLN A 281 19.48 -7.92 7.85
CA GLN A 281 18.40 -7.41 6.99
C GLN A 281 17.05 -8.02 7.38
N VAL A 282 17.00 -9.32 7.70
CA VAL A 282 15.78 -9.97 8.20
C VAL A 282 15.33 -9.34 9.52
N LYS A 283 16.25 -9.15 10.46
CA LYS A 283 15.96 -8.49 11.74
C LYS A 283 15.47 -7.06 11.55
N GLU A 284 16.03 -6.33 10.58
CA GLU A 284 15.60 -4.95 10.30
C GLU A 284 14.16 -4.91 9.74
N VAL A 285 13.80 -5.81 8.83
CA VAL A 285 12.41 -5.96 8.37
C VAL A 285 11.48 -6.27 9.54
N ILE A 286 11.87 -7.18 10.44
CA ILE A 286 11.07 -7.53 11.61
C ILE A 286 10.92 -6.33 12.55
N ARG A 287 11.97 -5.54 12.83
CA ARG A 287 11.87 -4.33 13.67
C ARG A 287 10.78 -3.38 13.19
N HIS A 288 10.66 -3.20 11.88
CA HIS A 288 9.67 -2.28 11.31
C HIS A 288 8.27 -2.88 11.17
N HIS A 289 8.17 -4.22 11.05
CA HIS A 289 6.93 -4.84 10.60
C HIS A 289 6.39 -5.93 11.52
N ALA A 290 7.01 -6.18 12.70
CA ALA A 290 6.72 -7.31 13.58
C ALA A 290 5.22 -7.53 13.86
N PHE A 291 4.46 -6.48 14.15
CA PHE A 291 3.02 -6.62 14.45
C PHE A 291 2.21 -7.20 13.29
N GLN A 292 2.40 -6.68 12.09
CA GLN A 292 1.66 -7.17 10.93
C GLN A 292 2.21 -8.51 10.45
N MET A 293 3.53 -8.72 10.54
CA MET A 293 4.13 -10.03 10.25
C MET A 293 3.59 -11.12 11.18
N ASN A 294 3.51 -10.84 12.49
CA ASN A 294 2.95 -11.76 13.47
C ASN A 294 1.47 -12.07 13.18
N ARG A 295 0.67 -11.03 12.91
CA ARG A 295 -0.76 -11.15 12.60
C ARG A 295 -1.04 -12.07 11.41
N PHE A 296 -0.15 -12.07 10.40
CA PHE A 296 -0.32 -12.88 9.19
C PHE A 296 0.57 -14.14 9.13
N GLY A 297 1.28 -14.46 10.23
CA GLY A 297 2.12 -15.65 10.32
C GLY A 297 3.36 -15.58 9.45
N TYR A 298 3.97 -14.39 9.31
CA TYR A 298 5.16 -14.16 8.48
C TYR A 298 6.46 -14.10 9.29
N ILE A 299 6.41 -14.17 10.63
CA ILE A 299 7.63 -14.26 11.45
C ILE A 299 8.21 -15.66 11.29
N PRO A 300 9.44 -15.81 10.79
CA PRO A 300 10.08 -17.12 10.74
C PRO A 300 10.34 -17.65 12.15
N LYS A 301 10.28 -18.97 12.32
CA LYS A 301 10.37 -19.61 13.66
C LYS A 301 11.62 -19.20 14.42
N GLU A 302 12.75 -19.13 13.74
CA GLU A 302 14.06 -18.76 14.25
C GLU A 302 14.14 -17.32 14.79
N TYR A 303 13.18 -16.45 14.44
CA TYR A 303 13.11 -15.05 14.89
C TYR A 303 11.95 -14.75 15.83
N HIS A 304 11.22 -15.77 16.33
CA HIS A 304 10.04 -15.55 17.19
C HIS A 304 10.39 -14.77 18.46
N ASP A 305 11.47 -15.14 19.16
CA ASP A 305 11.87 -14.44 20.39
C ASP A 305 12.31 -13.00 20.11
N PHE A 306 13.08 -12.80 19.05
CA PHE A 306 13.47 -11.47 18.61
C PHE A 306 12.26 -10.59 18.31
N ALA A 307 11.32 -11.09 17.52
CA ALA A 307 10.10 -10.36 17.16
C ALA A 307 9.22 -10.05 18.39
N LYS A 308 9.15 -10.98 19.36
CA LYS A 308 8.45 -10.76 20.62
C LYS A 308 9.07 -9.61 21.42
N GLY A 309 10.39 -9.54 21.52
CA GLY A 309 11.11 -8.43 22.12
C GLY A 309 10.76 -7.09 21.47
N VAL A 310 10.86 -7.02 20.14
CA VAL A 310 10.51 -5.83 19.35
C VAL A 310 9.07 -5.37 19.61
N MET A 311 8.11 -6.29 19.65
CA MET A 311 6.69 -5.95 19.89
C MET A 311 6.47 -5.42 21.32
N ILE A 312 7.13 -5.98 22.33
CA ILE A 312 7.04 -5.52 23.72
C ILE A 312 7.63 -4.11 23.85
N GLU A 313 8.83 -3.86 23.33
CA GLU A 313 9.46 -2.54 23.33
C GLU A 313 8.58 -1.48 22.68
N SER A 314 7.99 -1.80 21.53
CA SER A 314 7.10 -0.90 20.81
C SER A 314 5.81 -0.61 21.57
N GLN A 315 5.23 -1.57 22.28
CA GLN A 315 4.04 -1.36 23.12
C GLN A 315 4.37 -0.50 24.33
N THR A 316 5.49 -0.77 24.98
CA THR A 316 5.99 0.01 26.12
C THR A 316 6.22 1.46 25.72
N ALA A 317 6.92 1.71 24.61
CA ALA A 317 7.13 3.06 24.09
C ALA A 317 5.82 3.80 23.78
N LYS A 318 4.85 3.12 23.17
CA LYS A 318 3.51 3.70 22.92
C LYS A 318 2.78 4.04 24.20
N HIS A 319 2.89 3.21 25.23
CA HIS A 319 2.28 3.47 26.54
C HIS A 319 2.83 4.76 27.16
N PHE A 320 4.15 4.89 27.25
CA PHE A 320 4.81 6.09 27.77
C PHE A 320 4.45 7.37 26.97
N ILE A 321 4.42 7.27 25.63
CA ILE A 321 4.03 8.41 24.78
C ILE A 321 2.57 8.81 25.07
N ALA A 322 1.67 7.84 25.21
CA ALA A 322 0.26 8.12 25.49
C ALA A 322 0.08 8.76 26.88
N GLU A 323 0.82 8.30 27.87
CA GLU A 323 0.81 8.83 29.24
C GLU A 323 1.33 10.29 29.25
N ALA A 324 2.49 10.54 28.66
CA ALA A 324 3.05 11.89 28.53
C ALA A 324 2.11 12.87 27.79
N ARG A 325 1.39 12.39 26.76
CA ARG A 325 0.36 13.22 26.06
C ARG A 325 -0.82 13.53 26.97
N ARG A 326 -1.29 12.58 27.78
CA ARG A 326 -2.39 12.81 28.74
C ARG A 326 -1.99 13.83 29.80
N GLU A 327 -0.78 13.73 30.34
CA GLU A 327 -0.24 14.66 31.32
C GLU A 327 -0.14 16.08 30.74
N ARG A 328 0.40 16.21 29.51
CA ARG A 328 0.49 17.49 28.81
C ARG A 328 -0.89 18.14 28.59
N GLN A 329 -1.86 17.35 28.13
CA GLN A 329 -3.24 17.84 27.96
C GLN A 329 -3.90 18.24 29.29
N ALA A 330 -3.62 17.52 30.39
CA ALA A 330 -4.10 17.88 31.71
C ALA A 330 -3.48 19.20 32.21
N GLN A 331 -2.16 19.39 31.99
CA GLN A 331 -1.48 20.65 32.29
C GLN A 331 -2.04 21.83 31.50
N GLU A 332 -2.25 21.67 30.20
CA GLU A 332 -2.86 22.71 29.33
C GLU A 332 -4.28 23.06 29.78
N LYS A 333 -5.08 22.08 30.18
CA LYS A 333 -6.42 22.32 30.75
C LYS A 333 -6.36 23.11 32.07
N ASN A 334 -5.42 22.79 32.92
CA ASN A 334 -5.20 23.48 34.19
C ASN A 334 -4.73 24.93 33.98
N ILE A 335 -3.83 25.17 33.03
CA ILE A 335 -3.40 26.52 32.64
C ILE A 335 -4.59 27.33 32.11
N LYS A 336 -5.40 26.77 31.22
CA LYS A 336 -6.62 27.41 30.67
C LYS A 336 -7.70 27.67 31.75
N ARG A 337 -7.77 26.85 32.80
CA ARG A 337 -8.66 27.07 33.94
C ARG A 337 -8.18 28.22 34.82
N ARG A 338 -6.87 28.37 35.02
CA ARG A 338 -6.25 29.45 35.81
C ARG A 338 -6.23 30.78 35.08
N SER A 339 -6.24 30.79 33.75
CA SER A 339 -6.28 32.02 32.93
C SER A 339 -7.68 32.58 32.65
N LYS A 340 -8.75 31.91 33.10
CA LYS A 340 -10.10 32.56 33.06
C LYS A 340 -10.18 33.63 34.11
N PRO A 341 -10.49 34.90 33.75
CA PRO A 341 -10.58 36.00 34.73
C PRO A 341 -11.74 35.73 35.69
N GLY A 342 -11.41 35.30 36.89
CA GLY A 342 -12.36 35.27 38.00
C GLY A 342 -12.77 36.67 38.36
N LYS A 343 -14.06 36.89 38.63
CA LYS A 343 -14.60 38.14 39.20
C LYS A 343 -13.72 38.61 40.33
N LYS A 344 -13.32 39.88 40.26
CA LYS A 344 -12.48 40.59 41.24
C LYS A 344 -12.92 40.33 42.66
N ASN A 345 -12.05 39.74 43.48
CA ASN A 345 -11.91 40.08 44.88
C ASN A 345 -10.45 40.48 45.12
N ALA A 346 -10.26 41.68 45.59
CA ALA A 346 -8.96 42.27 45.90
C ALA A 346 -8.37 41.59 47.14
N GLY A 347 -7.11 41.20 47.09
CA GLY A 347 -6.34 40.80 48.27
C GLY A 347 -5.29 39.76 47.95
N GLU A 348 -4.06 40.15 48.09
CA GLU A 348 -2.85 39.36 48.25
C GLU A 348 -2.24 38.67 47.04
N ARG A 349 -1.02 39.11 46.67
CA ARG A 349 -0.12 38.47 45.73
C ARG A 349 0.60 37.30 46.41
N PRO A 350 0.50 36.08 45.94
CA PRO A 350 1.45 35.03 46.35
C PRO A 350 2.68 35.07 45.42
N GLN A 351 3.86 34.97 46.04
CA GLN A 351 5.13 34.73 45.37
C GLN A 351 5.11 33.38 44.67
N VAL A 352 5.43 33.39 43.38
CA VAL A 352 5.52 32.15 42.57
C VAL A 352 6.87 31.55 42.80
N ALA A 353 6.92 30.43 43.54
CA ALA A 353 8.05 29.50 43.54
C ALA A 353 8.03 28.66 42.24
N VAL A 354 9.05 28.76 41.43
CA VAL A 354 9.25 27.96 40.23
C VAL A 354 9.86 26.62 40.66
N PRO A 355 9.19 25.48 40.49
CA PRO A 355 9.84 24.19 40.73
C PRO A 355 10.80 23.91 39.58
N ARG A 356 12.10 23.83 39.89
CA ARG A 356 13.09 23.20 38.99
C ARG A 356 12.90 21.69 39.06
N THR A 357 12.21 21.10 38.14
CA THR A 357 12.27 19.67 37.84
C THR A 357 13.20 19.45 36.68
N SER A 358 14.42 19.02 36.98
CA SER A 358 15.34 18.46 35.99
C SER A 358 14.80 17.11 35.55
N VAL A 359 14.27 17.03 34.33
CA VAL A 359 13.99 15.76 33.70
C VAL A 359 15.33 15.23 33.16
N MET A 360 15.90 14.25 33.84
CA MET A 360 17.00 13.45 33.29
C MET A 360 16.45 12.62 32.14
N PHE A 361 16.85 12.95 30.92
CA PHE A 361 16.76 12.02 29.81
C PHE A 361 17.86 10.96 29.98
N PRO A 362 17.57 9.66 29.77
CA PRO A 362 18.63 8.67 29.67
C PRO A 362 19.49 9.03 28.47
N SER A 363 20.76 9.20 28.70
CA SER A 363 21.76 9.52 27.67
C SER A 363 21.73 8.49 26.58
N ALA A 364 21.62 8.94 25.34
CA ALA A 364 21.81 8.13 24.17
C ALA A 364 23.16 7.39 24.27
N ILE A 365 23.13 6.08 24.11
CA ILE A 365 24.31 5.23 24.02
C ILE A 365 25.15 5.77 22.86
N LYS A 366 26.29 6.37 23.20
CA LYS A 366 27.33 6.76 22.23
C LYS A 366 27.85 5.48 21.58
N ALA A 367 27.64 5.35 20.29
CA ALA A 367 28.37 4.41 19.46
C ALA A 367 29.86 4.74 19.56
N GLN A 368 30.64 3.86 20.18
CA GLN A 368 32.10 3.90 20.13
C GLN A 368 32.53 3.43 18.75
N ASN A 369 33.16 4.33 18.00
CA ASN A 369 33.95 4.00 16.83
C ASN A 369 35.17 3.17 17.27
N PRO A 370 35.46 2.01 16.67
CA PRO A 370 36.75 1.39 16.82
C PRO A 370 37.75 2.10 15.88
N THR A 371 38.67 2.81 16.49
CA THR A 371 39.89 3.29 15.81
C THR A 371 40.81 2.11 15.46
N ASN A 372 41.32 2.20 14.25
CA ASN A 372 42.41 1.44 13.65
C ASN A 372 43.51 0.94 14.63
N LYS A 373 43.83 -0.32 14.52
CA LYS A 373 45.23 -0.78 14.31
C LYS A 373 45.18 -2.05 13.48
#